data_3b0c45d51825ca40ec61b7ccf627b483
#
_entry.id   3b0c45d51825ca40ec61b7ccf627b483
#
_cell.length_a   1.000
_cell.length_b   1.000
_cell.length_c   1.000
_cell.angle_alpha   90.00
_cell.angle_beta   90.00
_cell.angle_gamma   90.00
#
_symmetry.space_group_name_H-M   'P 1'
#
loop_
_entity.id
_entity.type
_entity.pdbx_description
1 polymer ?
#
loop_
_entity_poly.entity_id
_entity_poly.type
_entity_poly.pdbx_seq_one_letter_code
_entity_poly.pdbx_strand_id
1 'polypeptide(L)'
;DDSRKQCLQKQMEILKQAAVNAFWDESQQLFVSGSKRQVSWASQVWMVLAHIFDQEKSRKLLLHTRQVNPKVRMVTPYMYHHYLDALIWCGEKTLALEEMHRYWGGMIRDGADTFWEVYNPDNRHESPYASTMVNSYCHAWSCTPTYLLRTFYKELERS
;
A
#
# COMPACT_ATOMS: atom_id res chain seq x y z
N ASP A 1 -5.05 -2.61 -31.60
CA ASP A 1 -4.95 -1.37 -32.39
C ASP A 1 -3.86 -0.50 -31.77
N ASP A 2 -2.72 -0.43 -32.48
CA ASP A 2 -1.51 0.27 -32.00
C ASP A 2 -1.74 1.78 -31.86
N SER A 3 -2.59 2.38 -32.68
CA SER A 3 -2.96 3.80 -32.59
C SER A 3 -3.65 4.13 -31.25
N ARG A 4 -4.57 3.28 -30.80
CA ARG A 4 -5.26 3.44 -29.52
C ARG A 4 -4.29 3.27 -28.35
N LYS A 5 -3.38 2.30 -28.43
CA LYS A 5 -2.33 2.08 -27.42
C LYS A 5 -1.44 3.30 -27.26
N GLN A 6 -0.95 3.86 -28.39
CA GLN A 6 -0.13 5.07 -28.37
C GLN A 6 -0.87 6.28 -27.80
N CYS A 7 -2.17 6.46 -28.15
CA CYS A 7 -3.00 7.51 -27.58
C CYS A 7 -3.11 7.40 -26.06
N LEU A 8 -3.40 6.18 -25.53
CA LEU A 8 -3.50 5.93 -24.10
C LEU A 8 -2.17 6.15 -23.39
N GLN A 9 -1.06 5.69 -23.95
CA GLN A 9 0.27 5.94 -23.38
C GLN A 9 0.56 7.44 -23.25
N LYS A 10 0.27 8.22 -24.31
CA LYS A 10 0.43 9.68 -24.26
C LYS A 10 -0.46 10.33 -23.17
N GLN A 11 -1.70 9.89 -23.02
CA GLN A 11 -2.58 10.37 -21.96
C GLN A 11 -2.06 10.02 -20.57
N MET A 12 -1.53 8.82 -20.39
CA MET A 12 -0.91 8.40 -19.12
C MET A 12 0.26 9.31 -18.73
N GLU A 13 1.16 9.64 -19.68
CA GLU A 13 2.29 10.53 -19.39
C GLU A 13 1.84 11.96 -19.03
N ILE A 14 0.82 12.47 -19.71
CA ILE A 14 0.22 13.77 -19.38
C ILE A 14 -0.36 13.75 -17.95
N LEU A 15 -1.09 12.69 -17.59
CA LEU A 15 -1.67 12.55 -16.25
C LEU A 15 -0.60 12.41 -15.17
N LYS A 16 0.47 11.65 -15.43
CA LYS A 16 1.59 11.52 -14.49
C LYS A 16 2.24 12.88 -14.22
N GLN A 17 2.55 13.63 -15.28
CA GLN A 17 3.14 14.96 -15.13
C GLN A 17 2.20 15.93 -14.39
N ALA A 18 0.90 15.90 -14.70
CA ALA A 18 -0.10 16.70 -14.01
C ALA A 18 -0.17 16.33 -12.51
N ALA A 19 -0.09 15.05 -12.16
CA ALA A 19 -0.08 14.58 -10.77
C ALA A 19 1.15 15.09 -10.01
N VAL A 20 2.34 15.04 -10.63
CA VAL A 20 3.56 15.61 -10.02
C VAL A 20 3.39 17.11 -9.79
N ASN A 21 2.97 17.85 -10.80
CA ASN A 21 2.83 19.30 -10.71
C ASN A 21 1.80 19.74 -9.65
N ALA A 22 0.73 18.95 -9.48
CA ALA A 22 -0.37 19.30 -8.58
C ALA A 22 -0.12 18.85 -7.12
N PHE A 23 0.55 17.71 -6.92
CA PHE A 23 0.54 17.04 -5.62
C PHE A 23 1.92 16.79 -5.01
N TRP A 24 3.00 16.84 -5.80
CA TRP A 24 4.34 16.63 -5.25
C TRP A 24 4.80 17.86 -4.45
N ASP A 25 5.22 17.62 -3.21
CA ASP A 25 5.85 18.63 -2.35
C ASP A 25 7.34 18.36 -2.27
N GLU A 26 8.12 19.18 -2.97
CA GLU A 26 9.57 19.05 -3.02
C GLU A 26 10.22 19.23 -1.65
N SER A 27 9.66 20.09 -0.79
CA SER A 27 10.21 20.34 0.54
C SER A 27 10.00 19.16 1.50
N GLN A 28 8.88 18.46 1.36
CA GLN A 28 8.57 17.30 2.18
C GLN A 28 9.01 15.98 1.51
N GLN A 29 9.30 15.99 0.21
CA GLN A 29 9.56 14.78 -0.60
C GLN A 29 8.40 13.75 -0.50
N LEU A 30 7.15 14.26 -0.49
CA LEU A 30 5.92 13.49 -0.36
C LEU A 30 4.82 14.06 -1.25
N PHE A 31 3.87 13.22 -1.63
CA PHE A 31 2.64 13.67 -2.26
C PHE A 31 1.65 14.18 -1.22
N VAL A 32 1.07 15.34 -1.49
CA VAL A 32 0.08 16.00 -0.64
C VAL A 32 -1.25 16.12 -1.37
N SER A 33 -2.36 16.19 -0.64
CA SER A 33 -3.68 16.30 -1.22
C SER A 33 -4.57 17.29 -0.48
N GLY A 34 -5.54 17.85 -1.22
CA GLY A 34 -6.51 18.80 -0.70
C GLY A 34 -5.91 20.14 -0.29
N SER A 35 -6.79 21.09 0.08
CA SER A 35 -6.41 22.44 0.49
C SER A 35 -5.57 22.49 1.77
N LYS A 36 -5.69 21.46 2.61
CA LYS A 36 -4.91 21.32 3.86
C LYS A 36 -3.55 20.64 3.65
N ARG A 37 -3.17 20.34 2.41
CA ARG A 37 -1.93 19.65 2.04
C ARG A 37 -1.69 18.38 2.88
N GLN A 38 -2.74 17.56 2.99
CA GLN A 38 -2.71 16.34 3.78
C GLN A 38 -1.77 15.31 3.16
N VAL A 39 -0.94 14.68 3.99
CA VAL A 39 -0.15 13.51 3.63
C VAL A 39 -0.85 12.26 4.14
N SER A 40 -1.04 11.25 3.26
CA SER A 40 -1.56 9.95 3.64
C SER A 40 -0.69 8.82 3.10
N TRP A 41 -0.71 7.68 3.76
CA TRP A 41 -0.07 6.47 3.27
C TRP A 41 -0.62 6.05 1.90
N ALA A 42 -1.94 6.08 1.73
CA ALA A 42 -2.59 5.69 0.49
C ALA A 42 -2.13 6.53 -0.70
N SER A 43 -1.97 7.85 -0.54
CA SER A 43 -1.49 8.72 -1.62
C SER A 43 -0.11 8.29 -2.11
N GLN A 44 0.83 8.01 -1.19
CA GLN A 44 2.18 7.59 -1.57
C GLN A 44 2.17 6.24 -2.29
N VAL A 45 1.46 5.26 -1.74
CA VAL A 45 1.34 3.91 -2.31
C VAL A 45 0.76 3.95 -3.73
N TRP A 46 -0.33 4.68 -3.93
CA TRP A 46 -0.97 4.78 -5.25
C TRP A 46 -0.10 5.50 -6.28
N MET A 47 0.66 6.53 -5.88
CA MET A 47 1.59 7.21 -6.79
C MET A 47 2.75 6.30 -7.21
N VAL A 48 3.22 5.42 -6.32
CA VAL A 48 4.21 4.40 -6.66
C VAL A 48 3.63 3.38 -7.64
N LEU A 49 2.46 2.82 -7.36
CA LEU A 49 1.81 1.83 -8.23
C LEU A 49 1.37 2.41 -9.59
N ALA A 50 1.12 3.71 -9.66
CA ALA A 50 0.90 4.41 -10.92
C ALA A 50 2.19 4.67 -11.71
N HIS A 51 3.35 4.26 -11.16
CA HIS A 51 4.67 4.51 -11.76
C HIS A 51 4.90 5.98 -12.12
N ILE A 52 4.57 6.88 -11.17
CA ILE A 52 4.76 8.33 -11.36
C ILE A 52 6.25 8.66 -11.45
N PHE A 53 7.07 7.99 -10.65
CA PHE A 53 8.51 8.05 -10.66
C PHE A 53 9.11 6.71 -11.10
N ASP A 54 10.41 6.69 -11.38
CA ASP A 54 11.16 5.46 -11.56
C ASP A 54 11.22 4.64 -10.27
N GLN A 55 11.72 3.42 -10.36
CA GLN A 55 11.76 2.47 -9.26
C GLN A 55 12.58 2.99 -8.07
N GLU A 56 13.72 3.62 -8.32
CA GLU A 56 14.62 4.09 -7.26
C GLU A 56 14.02 5.29 -6.50
N LYS A 57 13.43 6.25 -7.21
CA LYS A 57 12.75 7.39 -6.58
C LYS A 57 11.48 6.93 -5.85
N SER A 58 10.75 5.98 -6.39
CA SER A 58 9.59 5.36 -5.74
C SER A 58 9.98 4.59 -4.47
N ARG A 59 11.10 3.87 -4.50
CA ARG A 59 11.67 3.22 -3.33
C ARG A 59 11.98 4.24 -2.21
N LYS A 60 12.69 5.32 -2.55
CA LYS A 60 12.99 6.40 -1.59
C LYS A 60 11.73 7.01 -1.00
N LEU A 61 10.71 7.24 -1.83
CA LEU A 61 9.41 7.75 -1.40
C LEU A 61 8.75 6.84 -0.36
N LEU A 62 8.69 5.51 -0.59
CA LEU A 62 8.09 4.57 0.35
C LEU A 62 8.87 4.49 1.67
N LEU A 63 10.19 4.42 1.61
CA LEU A 63 11.03 4.37 2.80
C LEU A 63 10.93 5.67 3.61
N HIS A 64 10.90 6.82 2.93
CA HIS A 64 10.67 8.11 3.57
C HIS A 64 9.27 8.21 4.20
N THR A 65 8.24 7.75 3.50
CA THR A 65 6.87 7.67 4.02
C THR A 65 6.82 6.86 5.31
N ARG A 66 7.55 5.75 5.36
CA ARG A 66 7.66 4.90 6.54
C ARG A 66 8.32 5.62 7.72
N GLN A 67 9.37 6.41 7.47
CA GLN A 67 10.04 7.21 8.50
C GLN A 67 9.15 8.33 9.03
N VAL A 68 8.46 9.06 8.15
CA VAL A 68 7.54 10.15 8.50
C VAL A 68 6.29 9.62 9.21
N ASN A 69 5.84 8.43 8.86
CA ASN A 69 4.65 7.76 9.38
C ASN A 69 3.42 8.68 9.43
N PRO A 70 2.86 9.08 8.28
CA PRO A 70 1.75 10.02 8.22
C PRO A 70 0.57 9.62 9.10
N LYS A 71 -0.08 10.60 9.74
CA LYS A 71 -1.24 10.38 10.63
C LYS A 71 -2.42 9.71 9.93
N VAL A 72 -2.58 9.95 8.61
CA VAL A 72 -3.59 9.26 7.81
C VAL A 72 -3.03 7.90 7.39
N ARG A 73 -3.33 6.92 8.22
CA ARG A 73 -2.78 5.56 8.15
C ARG A 73 -3.57 4.66 7.21
N MET A 74 -2.96 3.54 6.87
CA MET A 74 -3.66 2.38 6.30
C MET A 74 -4.39 1.65 7.44
N VAL A 75 -5.65 1.27 7.20
CA VAL A 75 -6.50 0.65 8.24
C VAL A 75 -6.98 -0.73 7.81
N THR A 76 -6.94 -1.01 6.50
CA THR A 76 -7.51 -2.24 5.94
C THR A 76 -6.45 -3.12 5.30
N PRO A 77 -6.62 -4.45 5.33
CA PRO A 77 -5.76 -5.37 4.60
C PRO A 77 -5.70 -5.07 3.08
N TYR A 78 -6.78 -4.49 2.53
CA TYR A 78 -6.81 -4.01 1.15
C TYR A 78 -5.69 -2.98 0.87
N MET A 79 -5.52 -1.97 1.71
CA MET A 79 -4.44 -1.00 1.54
C MET A 79 -3.06 -1.58 1.85
N TYR A 80 -2.96 -2.48 2.82
CA TYR A 80 -1.72 -3.21 3.08
C TYR A 80 -1.30 -4.07 1.89
N HIS A 81 -2.24 -4.73 1.18
CA HIS A 81 -1.93 -5.43 -0.07
C HIS A 81 -1.20 -4.51 -1.06
N HIS A 82 -1.77 -3.35 -1.35
CA HIS A 82 -1.18 -2.41 -2.30
C HIS A 82 0.16 -1.84 -1.83
N TYR A 83 0.32 -1.66 -0.52
CA TYR A 83 1.61 -1.27 0.05
C TYR A 83 2.68 -2.35 -0.15
N LEU A 84 2.34 -3.62 0.11
CA LEU A 84 3.26 -4.74 -0.12
C LEU A 84 3.61 -4.89 -1.60
N ASP A 85 2.64 -4.75 -2.49
CA ASP A 85 2.86 -4.78 -3.94
C ASP A 85 3.80 -3.66 -4.39
N ALA A 86 3.61 -2.44 -3.87
CA ALA A 86 4.50 -1.32 -4.11
C ALA A 86 5.93 -1.56 -3.59
N LEU A 87 6.08 -2.14 -2.40
CA LEU A 87 7.39 -2.53 -1.86
C LEU A 87 8.09 -3.58 -2.74
N ILE A 88 7.36 -4.61 -3.16
CA ILE A 88 7.88 -5.67 -4.03
C ILE A 88 8.33 -5.08 -5.37
N TRP A 89 7.51 -4.21 -5.96
CA TRP A 89 7.87 -3.52 -7.20
C TRP A 89 9.14 -2.66 -7.03
N CYS A 90 9.31 -2.01 -5.88
CA CYS A 90 10.50 -1.24 -5.54
C CYS A 90 11.74 -2.09 -5.19
N GLY A 91 11.63 -3.43 -5.21
CA GLY A 91 12.73 -4.35 -4.85
C GLY A 91 12.85 -4.65 -3.36
N GLU A 92 11.96 -4.13 -2.53
CA GLU A 92 11.97 -4.29 -1.06
C GLU A 92 11.21 -5.56 -0.62
N LYS A 93 11.52 -6.72 -1.23
CA LYS A 93 10.84 -8.00 -0.95
C LYS A 93 10.93 -8.44 0.51
N THR A 94 12.09 -8.27 1.14
CA THR A 94 12.28 -8.64 2.54
C THR A 94 11.38 -7.80 3.45
N LEU A 95 11.37 -6.48 3.23
CA LEU A 95 10.51 -5.58 3.99
C LEU A 95 9.02 -5.88 3.77
N ALA A 96 8.62 -6.22 2.55
CA ALA A 96 7.25 -6.62 2.25
C ALA A 96 6.85 -7.89 3.03
N LEU A 97 7.75 -8.88 3.12
CA LEU A 97 7.51 -10.10 3.89
C LEU A 97 7.42 -9.81 5.40
N GLU A 98 8.30 -8.96 5.94
CA GLU A 98 8.25 -8.52 7.34
C GLU A 98 6.92 -7.82 7.66
N GLU A 99 6.47 -6.90 6.81
CA GLU A 99 5.18 -6.22 6.99
C GLU A 99 3.99 -7.18 6.87
N MET A 100 4.06 -8.19 6.00
CA MET A 100 3.05 -9.25 5.92
C MET A 100 2.99 -10.04 7.23
N HIS A 101 4.13 -10.45 7.77
CA HIS A 101 4.21 -11.13 9.06
C HIS A 101 3.72 -10.25 10.23
N ARG A 102 4.03 -8.96 10.19
CA ARG A 102 3.56 -8.02 11.20
C ARG A 102 2.04 -7.90 11.18
N TYR A 103 1.46 -7.68 10.00
CA TYR A 103 0.03 -7.37 9.85
C TYR A 103 -0.82 -8.64 9.93
N TRP A 104 -0.74 -9.55 8.97
CA TRP A 104 -1.55 -10.77 8.98
C TRP A 104 -1.11 -11.79 10.02
N GLY A 105 0.19 -11.91 10.28
CA GLY A 105 0.68 -12.71 11.39
C GLY A 105 0.23 -12.15 12.75
N GLY A 106 0.06 -10.83 12.86
CA GLY A 106 -0.57 -10.18 14.01
C GLY A 106 -2.01 -10.62 14.20
N MET A 107 -2.83 -10.62 13.15
CA MET A 107 -4.21 -11.12 13.20
C MET A 107 -4.27 -12.55 13.77
N ILE A 108 -3.39 -13.45 13.27
CA ILE A 108 -3.35 -14.84 13.73
C ILE A 108 -2.99 -14.92 15.21
N ARG A 109 -1.99 -14.15 15.66
CA ARG A 109 -1.61 -14.09 17.09
C ARG A 109 -2.72 -13.55 17.98
N ASP A 110 -3.56 -12.67 17.46
CA ASP A 110 -4.73 -12.12 18.15
C ASP A 110 -5.98 -13.01 18.03
N GLY A 111 -5.86 -14.21 17.45
CA GLY A 111 -6.89 -15.24 17.44
C GLY A 111 -7.70 -15.31 16.15
N ALA A 112 -7.24 -14.70 15.05
CA ALA A 112 -7.92 -14.83 13.77
C ALA A 112 -7.84 -16.26 13.22
N ASP A 113 -8.99 -16.88 12.99
CA ASP A 113 -9.18 -18.13 12.25
C ASP A 113 -9.67 -17.90 10.82
N THR A 114 -10.01 -16.65 10.51
CA THR A 114 -10.44 -16.14 9.20
C THR A 114 -9.73 -14.82 8.91
N PHE A 115 -9.87 -14.29 7.70
CA PHE A 115 -9.30 -12.98 7.32
C PHE A 115 -10.23 -11.84 7.77
N TRP A 116 -9.71 -10.97 8.64
CA TRP A 116 -10.45 -9.83 9.17
C TRP A 116 -10.47 -8.66 8.19
N GLU A 117 -11.58 -7.92 8.16
CA GLU A 117 -11.78 -6.73 7.34
C GLU A 117 -10.85 -5.57 7.69
N VAL A 118 -10.62 -5.41 8.99
CA VAL A 118 -9.85 -4.32 9.59
C VAL A 118 -8.96 -4.88 10.68
N TYR A 119 -7.74 -4.38 10.75
CA TYR A 119 -6.82 -4.72 11.83
C TYR A 119 -5.82 -3.61 12.06
N ASN A 120 -5.54 -3.30 13.33
CA ASN A 120 -4.43 -2.46 13.72
C ASN A 120 -3.48 -3.28 14.62
N PRO A 121 -2.25 -3.59 14.15
CA PRO A 121 -1.27 -4.34 14.94
C PRO A 121 -0.90 -3.67 16.27
N ASP A 122 -1.04 -2.35 16.37
CA ASP A 122 -0.68 -1.57 17.55
C ASP A 122 -1.85 -1.42 18.53
N ASN A 123 -3.09 -1.67 18.07
CA ASN A 123 -4.30 -1.61 18.89
C ASN A 123 -5.44 -2.45 18.30
N ARG A 124 -5.52 -3.72 18.67
CA ARG A 124 -6.55 -4.67 18.19
C ARG A 124 -7.99 -4.24 18.46
N HIS A 125 -8.22 -3.29 19.34
CA HIS A 125 -9.55 -2.77 19.69
C HIS A 125 -9.92 -1.52 18.86
N GLU A 126 -9.04 -1.06 17.97
CA GLU A 126 -9.34 0.07 17.09
C GLU A 126 -10.21 -0.38 15.91
N SER A 127 -11.26 0.38 15.66
CA SER A 127 -12.12 0.21 14.49
C SER A 127 -12.47 1.57 13.90
N PRO A 128 -12.40 1.74 12.56
CA PRO A 128 -12.84 2.95 11.90
C PRO A 128 -14.37 3.17 12.02
N TYR A 129 -15.10 2.15 12.46
CA TYR A 129 -16.54 2.18 12.67
C TYR A 129 -16.95 2.52 14.11
N ALA A 130 -16.02 3.01 14.92
CA ALA A 130 -16.19 3.31 16.35
C ALA A 130 -16.54 2.11 17.24
N SER A 131 -16.65 0.90 16.69
CA SER A 131 -16.88 -0.35 17.41
C SER A 131 -16.33 -1.54 16.66
N THR A 132 -15.62 -2.43 17.35
CA THR A 132 -15.14 -3.69 16.76
C THR A 132 -16.28 -4.70 16.52
N MET A 133 -17.44 -4.51 17.12
CA MET A 133 -18.60 -5.38 16.94
C MET A 133 -19.17 -5.31 15.50
N VAL A 134 -18.91 -4.24 14.77
CA VAL A 134 -19.39 -4.08 13.39
C VAL A 134 -18.34 -4.45 12.34
N ASN A 135 -17.13 -4.84 12.75
CA ASN A 135 -16.11 -5.32 11.83
C ASN A 135 -16.52 -6.70 11.29
N SER A 136 -16.25 -6.93 10.00
CA SER A 136 -16.33 -8.29 9.45
C SER A 136 -15.08 -9.08 9.85
N TYR A 137 -15.26 -10.24 10.46
CA TYR A 137 -14.18 -11.15 10.80
C TYR A 137 -13.96 -12.24 9.75
N CYS A 138 -14.65 -12.18 8.62
CA CYS A 138 -14.45 -13.02 7.43
C CYS A 138 -14.64 -12.17 6.18
N HIS A 139 -13.56 -11.54 5.69
CA HIS A 139 -13.63 -10.59 4.59
C HIS A 139 -12.68 -10.94 3.45
N ALA A 140 -13.24 -11.14 2.25
CA ALA A 140 -12.49 -11.61 1.08
C ALA A 140 -11.32 -10.71 0.65
N TRP A 141 -11.43 -9.39 0.80
CA TRP A 141 -10.34 -8.48 0.40
C TRP A 141 -9.06 -8.62 1.24
N SER A 142 -9.11 -9.43 2.29
CA SER A 142 -7.97 -9.68 3.17
C SER A 142 -7.17 -10.94 2.79
N CYS A 143 -7.61 -11.71 1.78
CA CYS A 143 -7.02 -13.00 1.36
C CYS A 143 -5.72 -12.85 0.54
N THR A 144 -5.05 -11.72 0.62
CA THR A 144 -3.92 -11.35 -0.24
C THR A 144 -2.60 -12.07 0.04
N PRO A 145 -2.27 -12.54 1.26
CA PRO A 145 -0.99 -13.21 1.52
C PRO A 145 -0.74 -14.39 0.59
N THR A 146 -1.75 -15.23 0.34
CA THR A 146 -1.63 -16.38 -0.57
C THR A 146 -1.24 -15.96 -1.99
N TYR A 147 -1.86 -14.89 -2.50
CA TYR A 147 -1.52 -14.36 -3.83
C TYR A 147 -0.09 -13.85 -3.88
N LEU A 148 0.31 -13.01 -2.93
CA LEU A 148 1.64 -12.40 -2.89
C LEU A 148 2.73 -13.47 -2.73
N LEU A 149 2.55 -14.42 -1.81
CA LEU A 149 3.50 -15.50 -1.59
C LEU A 149 3.69 -16.36 -2.86
N ARG A 150 2.61 -16.80 -3.48
CA ARG A 150 2.68 -17.61 -4.71
C ARG A 150 3.26 -16.86 -5.90
N THR A 151 3.06 -15.56 -5.98
CA THR A 151 3.50 -14.78 -7.13
C THR A 151 4.97 -14.36 -7.01
N PHE A 152 5.40 -13.93 -5.83
CA PHE A 152 6.68 -13.26 -5.64
C PHE A 152 7.69 -13.99 -4.75
N TYR A 153 7.27 -15.03 -4.01
CA TYR A 153 8.11 -15.76 -3.05
C TYR A 153 8.09 -17.27 -3.30
N LYS A 154 8.15 -17.67 -4.58
CA LYS A 154 8.14 -19.09 -4.99
C LYS A 154 9.29 -19.90 -4.38
N GLU A 155 10.37 -19.25 -4.02
CA GLU A 155 11.49 -19.85 -3.31
C GLU A 155 11.12 -20.38 -1.93
N LEU A 156 10.11 -19.80 -1.26
CA LEU A 156 9.62 -20.24 0.05
C LEU A 156 8.71 -21.48 -0.03
N GLU A 157 8.17 -21.81 -1.22
CA GLU A 157 7.35 -23.02 -1.40
C GLU A 157 8.19 -24.31 -1.44
N ARG A 158 9.52 -24.19 -1.54
CA ARG A 158 10.45 -25.33 -1.72
C ARG A 158 11.24 -25.67 -0.46
N SER A 159 11.02 -24.94 0.61
CA SER A 159 11.61 -25.16 1.93
C SER A 159 10.62 -25.85 2.88
#